data_37ff0c6665b387d001fce2b10de1c687
#
_entry.id   37ff0c6665b387d001fce2b10de1c687
#
_cell.length_a   1.000
_cell.length_b   1.000
_cell.length_c   1.000
_cell.angle_alpha   90.00
_cell.angle_beta   90.00
_cell.angle_gamma   90.00
#
_symmetry.space_group_name_H-M   'P 1'
#
loop_
_entity.id
_entity.type
_entity.pdbx_description
1 polymer ?
#
loop_
_entity_poly.entity_id
_entity_poly.type
_entity_poly.pdbx_seq_one_letter_code
_entity_poly.pdbx_strand_id
1 'polypeptide(L)'
;MRIAKDSTYEASLEYWSKLQELMVMDASLLRYDEFRSFLVEAVSRVARKQYPESKSLDAVVRYVESEVKEPSIAEFLINKNVYAYVERYGLDSADAYCAVFDRYVKSPLLVKNFETLCNRWRKLSVGALSPNFNCTDLSGKKVSLSDFKEKYVYIDIWATWC
;
A
#
# COMPACT_ATOMS: atom_id res chain seq x y z
N MET A 1 -9.16 7.86 -21.15
CA MET A 1 -8.02 8.09 -22.05
C MET A 1 -6.94 7.06 -21.74
N ARG A 2 -6.68 6.08 -22.63
CA ARG A 2 -5.58 5.14 -22.45
C ARG A 2 -4.31 5.84 -22.91
N ILE A 3 -3.42 6.20 -21.98
CA ILE A 3 -2.07 6.63 -22.33
C ILE A 3 -1.37 5.39 -22.95
N ALA A 4 -0.94 5.51 -24.19
CA ALA A 4 -0.32 4.42 -24.90
C ALA A 4 0.91 3.90 -24.13
N LYS A 5 1.03 2.58 -24.02
CA LYS A 5 2.21 1.89 -23.45
C LYS A 5 3.41 1.89 -24.43
N ASP A 6 3.61 2.96 -25.16
CA ASP A 6 4.78 3.07 -26.03
C ASP A 6 5.94 3.63 -25.21
N SER A 7 6.94 2.78 -24.95
CA SER A 7 8.13 3.13 -24.17
C SER A 7 8.93 4.30 -24.79
N THR A 8 8.83 4.51 -26.08
CA THR A 8 9.49 5.63 -26.78
C THR A 8 8.78 6.94 -26.52
N TYR A 9 7.44 6.95 -26.43
CA TYR A 9 6.67 8.13 -26.10
C TYR A 9 6.83 8.51 -24.61
N GLU A 10 6.87 7.55 -23.70
CA GLU A 10 7.13 7.80 -22.28
C GLU A 10 8.51 8.42 -22.00
N ALA A 11 9.47 8.22 -22.91
CA ALA A 11 10.79 8.85 -22.83
C ALA A 11 10.80 10.29 -23.35
N SER A 12 9.73 10.78 -24.00
CA SER A 12 9.69 12.11 -24.61
C SER A 12 9.46 13.21 -23.57
N LEU A 13 10.05 14.39 -23.84
CA LEU A 13 9.79 15.60 -23.03
C LEU A 13 8.31 16.01 -23.06
N GLU A 14 7.65 15.80 -24.20
CA GLU A 14 6.23 16.08 -24.42
C GLU A 14 5.34 15.25 -23.47
N TYR A 15 5.62 13.95 -23.33
CA TYR A 15 4.90 13.08 -22.40
C TYR A 15 4.95 13.62 -20.97
N TRP A 16 6.14 14.01 -20.50
CA TRP A 16 6.31 14.48 -19.12
C TRP A 16 5.64 15.82 -18.88
N SER A 17 5.74 16.76 -19.83
CA SER A 17 5.05 18.04 -19.77
C SER A 17 3.55 17.85 -19.72
N LYS A 18 3.02 16.98 -20.57
CA LYS A 18 1.58 16.67 -20.60
C LYS A 18 1.09 15.99 -19.33
N LEU A 19 1.88 15.07 -18.79
CA LEU A 19 1.55 14.40 -17.53
C LEU A 19 1.48 15.41 -16.38
N GLN A 20 2.45 16.32 -16.27
CA GLN A 20 2.47 17.37 -15.25
C GLN A 20 1.28 18.34 -15.40
N GLU A 21 0.95 18.75 -16.61
CA GLU A 21 -0.22 19.60 -16.90
C GLU A 21 -1.55 18.95 -16.45
N LEU A 22 -1.67 17.63 -16.64
CA LEU A 22 -2.84 16.85 -16.25
C LEU A 22 -2.91 16.56 -14.74
N MET A 23 -1.79 16.67 -14.02
CA MET A 23 -1.73 16.46 -12.58
C MET A 23 -2.24 17.69 -11.81
N VAL A 24 -3.53 17.98 -11.99
CA VAL A 24 -4.19 19.05 -11.24
C VAL A 24 -4.31 18.67 -9.77
N MET A 25 -3.77 19.50 -8.88
CA MET A 25 -3.80 19.28 -7.42
C MET A 25 -5.07 19.91 -6.80
N ASP A 26 -6.24 19.51 -7.32
CA ASP A 26 -7.55 19.95 -6.82
C ASP A 26 -8.22 18.84 -6.00
N ALA A 27 -8.33 19.08 -4.68
CA ALA A 27 -8.92 18.12 -3.75
C ALA A 27 -10.39 17.78 -4.07
N SER A 28 -11.13 18.69 -4.73
CA SER A 28 -12.52 18.43 -5.12
C SER A 28 -12.66 17.27 -6.10
N LEU A 29 -11.59 16.98 -6.85
CA LEU A 29 -11.54 15.87 -7.81
C LEU A 29 -11.33 14.51 -7.15
N LEU A 30 -10.92 14.46 -5.87
CA LEU A 30 -10.77 13.20 -5.13
C LEU A 30 -12.07 12.41 -4.97
N ARG A 31 -13.22 13.02 -5.24
CA ARG A 31 -14.52 12.33 -5.28
C ARG A 31 -14.66 11.35 -6.46
N TYR A 32 -13.84 11.49 -7.51
CA TYR A 32 -13.88 10.64 -8.70
C TYR A 32 -12.83 9.53 -8.62
N ASP A 33 -13.24 8.27 -8.80
CA ASP A 33 -12.35 7.11 -8.76
C ASP A 33 -11.27 7.14 -9.85
N GLU A 34 -11.64 7.59 -11.03
CA GLU A 34 -10.74 7.72 -12.18
C GLU A 34 -9.61 8.72 -11.88
N PHE A 35 -9.94 9.83 -11.25
CA PHE A 35 -8.96 10.84 -10.87
C PHE A 35 -8.02 10.30 -9.78
N ARG A 36 -8.57 9.64 -8.76
CA ARG A 36 -7.74 9.01 -7.70
C ARG A 36 -6.76 8.00 -8.28
N SER A 37 -7.22 7.14 -9.18
CA SER A 37 -6.39 6.13 -9.83
C SER A 37 -5.32 6.77 -10.72
N PHE A 38 -5.71 7.76 -11.52
CA PHE A 38 -4.78 8.54 -12.34
C PHE A 38 -3.73 9.24 -11.49
N LEU A 39 -4.11 9.90 -10.42
CA LEU A 39 -3.22 10.70 -9.58
C LEU A 39 -2.14 9.80 -8.92
N VAL A 40 -2.52 8.65 -8.40
CA VAL A 40 -1.57 7.67 -7.81
C VAL A 40 -0.55 7.20 -8.85
N GLU A 41 -1.00 6.86 -10.05
CA GLU A 41 -0.13 6.40 -11.13
C GLU A 41 0.80 7.52 -11.61
N ALA A 42 0.26 8.71 -11.85
CA ALA A 42 1.01 9.86 -12.34
C ALA A 42 2.09 10.29 -11.34
N VAL A 43 1.73 10.44 -10.06
CA VAL A 43 2.69 10.76 -8.99
C VAL A 43 3.77 9.70 -8.88
N SER A 44 3.42 8.43 -8.93
CA SER A 44 4.40 7.33 -8.87
C SER A 44 5.40 7.38 -10.03
N ARG A 45 4.96 7.75 -11.23
CA ARG A 45 5.84 7.89 -12.41
C ARG A 45 6.75 9.11 -12.31
N VAL A 46 6.19 10.28 -11.97
CA VAL A 46 6.95 11.52 -11.84
C VAL A 46 7.97 11.41 -10.71
N ALA A 47 7.57 10.90 -9.55
CA ALA A 47 8.44 10.71 -8.41
C ALA A 47 9.65 9.81 -8.73
N ARG A 48 9.44 8.68 -9.41
CA ARG A 48 10.53 7.79 -9.83
C ARG A 48 11.48 8.45 -10.83
N LYS A 49 10.97 9.32 -11.70
CA LYS A 49 11.82 10.09 -12.62
C LYS A 49 12.62 11.14 -11.88
N GLN A 50 12.03 11.82 -10.89
CA GLN A 50 12.68 12.89 -10.13
C GLN A 50 13.69 12.35 -9.11
N TYR A 51 13.44 11.16 -8.56
CA TYR A 51 14.26 10.49 -7.54
C TYR A 51 14.63 9.06 -7.95
N PRO A 52 15.42 8.90 -9.03
CA PRO A 52 15.70 7.58 -9.63
C PRO A 52 16.51 6.65 -8.70
N GLU A 53 17.26 7.20 -7.75
CA GLU A 53 18.04 6.47 -6.76
C GLU A 53 17.19 5.94 -5.58
N SER A 54 15.96 6.43 -5.42
CA SER A 54 15.09 6.08 -4.31
C SER A 54 14.29 4.80 -4.59
N LYS A 55 13.97 4.04 -3.54
CA LYS A 55 12.92 3.01 -3.65
C LYS A 55 11.60 3.66 -4.04
N SER A 56 10.71 2.91 -4.66
CA SER A 56 9.47 3.47 -5.23
C SER A 56 8.62 4.25 -4.21
N LEU A 57 8.49 3.74 -2.97
CA LEU A 57 7.72 4.44 -1.94
C LEU A 57 8.47 5.66 -1.40
N ASP A 58 9.79 5.56 -1.21
CA ASP A 58 10.61 6.71 -0.79
C ASP A 58 10.53 7.86 -1.79
N ALA A 59 10.56 7.54 -3.09
CA ALA A 59 10.41 8.54 -4.14
C ALA A 59 9.05 9.26 -4.05
N VAL A 60 7.96 8.51 -3.84
CA VAL A 60 6.62 9.08 -3.68
C VAL A 60 6.54 9.96 -2.43
N VAL A 61 7.09 9.52 -1.29
CA VAL A 61 7.10 10.30 -0.05
C VAL A 61 7.84 11.62 -0.27
N ARG A 62 9.06 11.58 -0.83
CA ARG A 62 9.87 12.79 -1.14
C ARG A 62 9.12 13.73 -2.07
N TYR A 63 8.45 13.19 -3.09
CA TYR A 63 7.66 14.00 -4.01
C TYR A 63 6.48 14.69 -3.29
N VAL A 64 5.75 13.96 -2.45
CA VAL A 64 4.65 14.55 -1.67
C VAL A 64 5.16 15.66 -0.75
N GLU A 65 6.30 15.46 -0.07
CA GLU A 65 6.89 16.43 0.83
C GLU A 65 7.35 17.72 0.11
N SER A 66 7.88 17.60 -1.09
CA SER A 66 8.41 18.75 -1.85
C SER A 66 7.36 19.47 -2.69
N GLU A 67 6.50 18.75 -3.38
CA GLU A 67 5.67 19.30 -4.46
C GLU A 67 4.18 19.41 -4.10
N VAL A 68 3.64 18.54 -3.22
CA VAL A 68 2.21 18.52 -2.95
C VAL A 68 1.89 19.50 -1.81
N LYS A 69 1.24 20.61 -2.15
CA LYS A 69 0.87 21.66 -1.17
C LYS A 69 -0.56 21.51 -0.65
N GLU A 70 -1.43 20.79 -1.37
CA GLU A 70 -2.82 20.56 -0.97
C GLU A 70 -2.89 19.43 0.07
N PRO A 71 -3.31 19.72 1.33
CA PRO A 71 -3.25 18.74 2.42
C PRO A 71 -4.08 17.49 2.17
N SER A 72 -5.28 17.64 1.57
CA SER A 72 -6.16 16.49 1.28
C SER A 72 -5.58 15.56 0.23
N ILE A 73 -4.85 16.11 -0.74
CA ILE A 73 -4.14 15.32 -1.76
C ILE A 73 -2.94 14.62 -1.14
N ALA A 74 -2.17 15.31 -0.29
CA ALA A 74 -1.05 14.72 0.43
C ALA A 74 -1.53 13.55 1.32
N GLU A 75 -2.59 13.76 2.12
CA GLU A 75 -3.22 12.71 2.93
C GLU A 75 -3.63 11.51 2.07
N PHE A 76 -4.32 11.76 0.96
CA PHE A 76 -4.76 10.71 0.05
C PHE A 76 -3.59 9.90 -0.50
N LEU A 77 -2.56 10.56 -1.03
CA LEU A 77 -1.39 9.91 -1.63
C LEU A 77 -0.58 9.10 -0.61
N ILE A 78 -0.32 9.68 0.57
CA ILE A 78 0.40 8.98 1.64
C ILE A 78 -0.42 7.78 2.12
N ASN A 79 -1.72 7.96 2.42
CA ASN A 79 -2.56 6.84 2.82
C ASN A 79 -2.53 5.70 1.81
N LYS A 80 -2.74 6.00 0.52
CA LYS A 80 -2.78 4.96 -0.53
C LYS A 80 -1.48 4.19 -0.64
N ASN A 81 -0.35 4.89 -0.66
CA ASN A 81 0.95 4.27 -0.91
C ASN A 81 1.49 3.53 0.33
N VAL A 82 1.37 4.13 1.52
CA VAL A 82 1.85 3.50 2.76
C VAL A 82 0.95 2.32 3.14
N TYR A 83 -0.37 2.45 3.01
CA TYR A 83 -1.29 1.35 3.28
C TYR A 83 -0.98 0.14 2.38
N ALA A 84 -0.84 0.36 1.06
CA ALA A 84 -0.51 -0.69 0.11
C ALA A 84 0.86 -1.34 0.38
N TYR A 85 1.85 -0.55 0.83
CA TYR A 85 3.14 -1.07 1.23
C TYR A 85 3.02 -2.02 2.43
N VAL A 86 2.38 -1.57 3.51
CA VAL A 86 2.20 -2.39 4.72
C VAL A 86 1.31 -3.60 4.43
N GLU A 87 0.26 -3.46 3.62
CA GLU A 87 -0.59 -4.58 3.21
C GLU A 87 0.20 -5.68 2.49
N ARG A 88 1.17 -5.30 1.66
CA ARG A 88 1.96 -6.23 0.85
C ARG A 88 3.18 -6.81 1.57
N TYR A 89 3.88 -6.00 2.37
CA TYR A 89 5.19 -6.35 2.91
C TYR A 89 5.21 -6.48 4.44
N GLY A 90 4.12 -6.12 5.11
CA GLY A 90 4.06 -6.13 6.57
C GLY A 90 4.70 -4.92 7.23
N LEU A 91 5.02 -5.10 8.51
CA LEU A 91 5.59 -4.04 9.34
C LEU A 91 7.13 -4.07 9.39
N ASP A 92 7.75 -5.14 8.89
CA ASP A 92 9.20 -5.26 8.90
C ASP A 92 9.81 -4.11 8.08
N SER A 93 10.64 -3.29 8.73
CA SER A 93 11.24 -2.08 8.13
C SER A 93 10.24 -1.00 7.67
N ALA A 94 9.02 -0.97 8.21
CA ALA A 94 7.98 0.00 7.87
C ALA A 94 7.90 1.22 8.82
N ASP A 95 8.73 1.28 9.88
CA ASP A 95 8.63 2.32 10.93
C ASP A 95 8.69 3.73 10.36
N ALA A 96 9.60 4.00 9.42
CA ALA A 96 9.71 5.30 8.78
C ALA A 96 8.43 5.66 8.00
N TYR A 97 7.81 4.70 7.32
CA TYR A 97 6.57 4.92 6.58
C TYR A 97 5.36 5.08 7.51
N CYS A 98 5.33 4.35 8.63
CA CYS A 98 4.32 4.56 9.66
C CYS A 98 4.41 5.98 10.25
N ALA A 99 5.61 6.49 10.51
CA ALA A 99 5.81 7.87 10.97
C ALA A 99 5.36 8.91 9.93
N VAL A 100 5.60 8.65 8.64
CA VAL A 100 5.08 9.51 7.55
C VAL A 100 3.55 9.45 7.50
N PHE A 101 2.96 8.26 7.63
CA PHE A 101 1.51 8.10 7.69
C PHE A 101 0.90 8.93 8.83
N ASP A 102 1.43 8.82 10.05
CA ASP A 102 0.95 9.55 11.23
C ASP A 102 1.06 11.08 11.06
N ARG A 103 2.06 11.54 10.31
CA ARG A 103 2.26 12.98 10.03
C ARG A 103 1.21 13.52 9.07
N TYR A 104 0.84 12.78 8.04
CA TYR A 104 -0.02 13.26 6.96
C TYR A 104 -1.48 12.84 7.07
N VAL A 105 -1.78 11.66 7.60
CA VAL A 105 -3.14 11.11 7.63
C VAL A 105 -3.82 11.49 8.93
N LYS A 106 -4.89 12.28 8.83
CA LYS A 106 -5.65 12.82 9.96
C LYS A 106 -7.10 12.33 10.01
N SER A 107 -7.62 11.81 8.89
CA SER A 107 -8.96 11.23 8.84
C SER A 107 -9.11 10.08 9.83
N PRO A 108 -10.03 10.14 10.81
CA PRO A 108 -10.19 9.09 11.83
C PRO A 108 -10.50 7.71 11.24
N LEU A 109 -11.23 7.69 10.11
CA LEU A 109 -11.55 6.44 9.42
C LEU A 109 -10.30 5.81 8.80
N LEU A 110 -9.44 6.61 8.16
CA LEU A 110 -8.21 6.12 7.54
C LEU A 110 -7.21 5.64 8.61
N VAL A 111 -7.06 6.38 9.69
CA VAL A 111 -6.23 5.99 10.83
C VAL A 111 -6.70 4.66 11.41
N LYS A 112 -7.99 4.50 11.70
CA LYS A 112 -8.56 3.25 12.22
C LYS A 112 -8.33 2.06 11.28
N ASN A 113 -8.49 2.27 9.96
CA ASN A 113 -8.27 1.21 8.98
C ASN A 113 -6.79 0.78 8.95
N PHE A 114 -5.87 1.75 9.00
CA PHE A 114 -4.44 1.47 9.03
C PHE A 114 -4.00 0.77 10.33
N GLU A 115 -4.51 1.21 11.48
CA GLU A 115 -4.28 0.52 12.77
C GLU A 115 -4.78 -0.94 12.72
N THR A 116 -5.94 -1.17 12.12
CA THR A 116 -6.49 -2.53 11.94
C THR A 116 -5.55 -3.39 11.10
N LEU A 117 -5.00 -2.84 10.03
CA LEU A 117 -4.01 -3.50 9.18
C LEU A 117 -2.73 -3.81 9.98
N CYS A 118 -2.16 -2.82 10.68
CA CYS A 118 -0.97 -2.99 11.51
C CYS A 118 -1.17 -4.05 12.60
N ASN A 119 -2.34 -4.06 13.24
CA ASN A 119 -2.66 -5.04 14.28
C ASN A 119 -2.76 -6.47 13.74
N ARG A 120 -3.19 -6.66 12.48
CA ARG A 120 -3.12 -7.99 11.82
C ARG A 120 -1.68 -8.45 11.65
N TRP A 121 -0.79 -7.59 11.19
CA TRP A 121 0.62 -7.91 10.99
C TRP A 121 1.36 -8.17 12.30
N ARG A 122 1.08 -7.38 13.38
CA ARG A 122 1.67 -7.61 14.70
C ARG A 122 1.39 -9.01 15.27
N LYS A 123 0.22 -9.59 14.94
CA LYS A 123 -0.13 -10.96 15.33
C LYS A 123 0.68 -12.02 14.56
N LEU A 124 1.30 -11.66 13.45
CA LEU A 124 2.08 -12.54 12.59
C LEU A 124 3.59 -12.26 12.68
N SER A 125 4.02 -11.31 13.54
CA SER A 125 5.43 -10.96 13.68
C SER A 125 6.23 -12.11 14.29
N VAL A 126 7.54 -12.11 14.02
CA VAL A 126 8.46 -13.12 14.57
C VAL A 126 8.38 -13.12 16.10
N GLY A 127 8.21 -14.28 16.70
CA GLY A 127 8.06 -14.46 18.15
C GLY A 127 6.65 -14.24 18.69
N ALA A 128 5.69 -13.77 17.88
CA ALA A 128 4.30 -13.73 18.29
C ALA A 128 3.69 -15.13 18.36
N LEU A 129 2.75 -15.32 19.30
CA LEU A 129 1.96 -16.55 19.33
C LEU A 129 1.13 -16.64 18.05
N SER A 130 1.28 -17.76 17.33
CA SER A 130 0.47 -18.03 16.14
C SER A 130 -1.02 -17.99 16.49
N PRO A 131 -1.86 -17.31 15.69
CA PRO A 131 -3.31 -17.38 15.86
C PRO A 131 -3.78 -18.85 15.81
N ASN A 132 -4.57 -19.25 16.80
CA ASN A 132 -5.15 -20.57 16.79
C ASN A 132 -6.29 -20.64 15.77
N PHE A 133 -6.44 -21.79 15.13
CA PHE A 133 -7.59 -22.09 14.27
C PHE A 133 -8.18 -23.42 14.65
N ASN A 134 -9.46 -23.60 14.34
CA ASN A 134 -10.17 -24.84 14.49
C ASN A 134 -10.67 -25.32 13.12
N CYS A 135 -10.43 -26.56 12.81
CA CYS A 135 -10.93 -27.21 11.59
C CYS A 135 -11.53 -28.58 11.92
N THR A 136 -12.12 -29.19 10.92
CA THR A 136 -12.64 -30.57 11.02
C THR A 136 -11.85 -31.43 10.03
N ASP A 137 -11.28 -32.52 10.49
CA ASP A 137 -10.57 -33.46 9.63
C ASP A 137 -11.54 -34.29 8.77
N LEU A 138 -11.00 -35.13 7.89
CA LEU A 138 -11.80 -36.00 7.00
C LEU A 138 -12.63 -37.03 7.74
N SER A 139 -12.30 -37.31 9.01
CA SER A 139 -13.09 -38.23 9.85
C SER A 139 -14.23 -37.53 10.60
N GLY A 140 -14.35 -36.21 10.47
CA GLY A 140 -15.32 -35.36 11.19
C GLY A 140 -14.85 -34.92 12.58
N LYS A 141 -13.61 -35.21 12.98
CA LYS A 141 -13.05 -34.83 14.26
C LYS A 141 -12.62 -33.37 14.22
N LYS A 142 -12.94 -32.60 15.28
CA LYS A 142 -12.43 -31.25 15.45
C LYS A 142 -10.96 -31.27 15.83
N VAL A 143 -10.18 -30.47 15.13
CA VAL A 143 -8.73 -30.31 15.29
C VAL A 143 -8.40 -28.83 15.41
N SER A 144 -7.47 -28.50 16.28
CA SER A 144 -7.00 -27.15 16.55
C SER A 144 -5.49 -27.08 16.37
N LEU A 145 -4.95 -25.93 16.01
CA LEU A 145 -3.49 -25.74 15.95
C LEU A 145 -2.84 -26.06 17.30
N SER A 146 -3.51 -25.76 18.39
CA SER A 146 -3.02 -26.10 19.76
C SER A 146 -2.82 -27.60 20.04
N ASP A 147 -3.43 -28.48 19.24
CA ASP A 147 -3.25 -29.94 19.38
C ASP A 147 -1.87 -30.40 18.85
N PHE A 148 -1.16 -29.52 18.16
CA PHE A 148 0.15 -29.79 17.56
C PHE A 148 1.29 -29.07 18.30
N LYS A 149 1.10 -28.72 19.56
CA LYS A 149 2.18 -28.14 20.38
C LYS A 149 3.44 -29.01 20.31
N GLU A 150 4.61 -28.35 20.28
CA GLU A 150 5.92 -29.00 20.20
C GLU A 150 6.18 -29.78 18.89
N LYS A 151 5.32 -29.59 17.87
CA LYS A 151 5.51 -30.16 16.54
C LYS A 151 5.72 -29.07 15.50
N TYR A 152 6.45 -29.41 14.44
CA TYR A 152 6.48 -28.59 13.25
C TYR A 152 5.18 -28.79 12.48
N VAL A 153 4.48 -27.70 12.12
CA VAL A 153 3.24 -27.74 11.37
C VAL A 153 3.44 -27.01 10.06
N TYR A 154 3.27 -27.71 8.96
CA TYR A 154 3.20 -27.10 7.63
C TYR A 154 1.73 -26.88 7.29
N ILE A 155 1.37 -25.65 6.89
CA ILE A 155 0.00 -25.27 6.52
C ILE A 155 0.01 -24.86 5.04
N ASP A 156 -0.76 -25.57 4.24
CA ASP A 156 -1.03 -25.23 2.86
C ASP A 156 -2.53 -24.93 2.69
N ILE A 157 -2.85 -23.81 2.06
CA ILE A 157 -4.23 -23.38 1.84
C ILE A 157 -4.46 -23.36 0.34
N TRP A 158 -5.32 -24.24 -0.11
CA TRP A 158 -5.66 -24.33 -1.53
C TRP A 158 -7.18 -24.47 -1.73
N ALA A 159 -7.63 -24.19 -2.92
CA ALA A 159 -9.02 -24.40 -3.33
C ALA A 159 -9.08 -24.94 -4.76
N THR A 160 -10.20 -25.49 -5.17
CA THR A 160 -10.36 -26.14 -6.49
C THR A 160 -10.15 -25.21 -7.68
N TRP A 161 -10.12 -23.90 -7.44
CA TRP A 161 -9.84 -22.85 -8.45
C TRP A 161 -8.42 -22.23 -8.34
N CYS A 162 -7.57 -22.79 -7.50
CA CYS A 162 -6.16 -22.35 -7.41
C CYS A 162 -5.34 -22.83 -8.62
#